data_9ff9daeb5fb58d2cbaafa653f145ec75
#
_entry.id   9ff9daeb5fb58d2cbaafa653f145ec75
#
_cell.length_a   1.000
_cell.length_b   1.000
_cell.length_c   1.000
_cell.angle_alpha   90.00
_cell.angle_beta   90.00
_cell.angle_gamma   90.00
#
_symmetry.space_group_name_H-M   'P 1'
#
loop_
_entity.id
_entity.type
_entity.pdbx_description
1 polymer ?
#
loop_
_entity_poly.entity_id
_entity_poly.type
_entity_poly.pdbx_seq_one_letter_code
_entity_poly.pdbx_strand_id
1 'polypeptide(L)'
;LKRYTTLGMGTDQGKTSNVTGLAILASLSNKSIPDVGTTVFRPPYIPLSIEALVGSSIGKNFKPTRLTPTHNWARDNGASFTETGLWLRAEWYSQKNEYHWRMSVDREVNSVRNSVGFCDVSTLGKIDIQGKDALEFVNKVYCNGFAKLPVGKVRYGLMLREDGIVMDDGTTARMSENHFIMTTTTVNAESVYRHLEFCHQCLWPEMDVHLISTTDAWAQIAIAGPNSRKIISKIVDKQFDVSNKNFPFMACKEITICGGVLARLFRISFSGELAYELSIPTQYASSLASYLMEIGK
;
A
#
# COMPACT_ATOMS: atom_id res chain seq x y z
N LEU A 1 -34.89 -19.81 -2.89
CA LEU A 1 -34.99 -18.58 -2.08
C LEU A 1 -33.96 -18.59 -0.98
N LYS A 2 -33.95 -19.58 -0.08
CA LYS A 2 -33.08 -19.65 1.11
C LYS A 2 -31.57 -19.50 0.80
N ARG A 3 -31.09 -20.20 -0.25
CA ARG A 3 -29.65 -20.11 -0.63
C ARG A 3 -29.24 -18.76 -1.23
N TYR A 4 -30.18 -18.12 -1.92
CA TYR A 4 -29.93 -16.84 -2.55
C TYR A 4 -30.00 -15.64 -1.56
N THR A 5 -30.99 -15.74 -0.63
CA THR A 5 -31.30 -14.63 0.29
C THR A 5 -30.81 -14.86 1.72
N THR A 6 -30.27 -16.04 2.03
CA THR A 6 -29.99 -16.51 3.41
C THR A 6 -31.19 -16.51 4.36
N LEU A 7 -32.42 -16.49 3.83
CA LEU A 7 -33.65 -16.54 4.62
C LEU A 7 -33.62 -17.74 5.59
N GLY A 8 -33.88 -17.51 6.85
CA GLY A 8 -33.90 -18.55 7.89
C GLY A 8 -32.52 -19.00 8.35
N MET A 9 -31.46 -18.26 8.01
CA MET A 9 -30.07 -18.48 8.43
C MET A 9 -29.60 -17.33 9.32
N GLY A 10 -28.37 -17.44 9.81
CA GLY A 10 -27.70 -16.40 10.60
C GLY A 10 -28.10 -16.43 12.07
N THR A 11 -27.90 -15.31 12.74
CA THR A 11 -28.00 -15.21 14.20
C THR A 11 -29.43 -15.38 14.73
N ASP A 12 -30.46 -14.99 13.99
CA ASP A 12 -31.86 -15.08 14.39
C ASP A 12 -32.58 -16.35 13.94
N GLN A 13 -31.96 -17.12 13.04
CA GLN A 13 -32.53 -18.37 12.44
C GLN A 13 -33.91 -18.18 11.83
N GLY A 14 -34.19 -16.98 11.32
CA GLY A 14 -35.44 -16.65 10.66
C GLY A 14 -36.61 -16.35 11.58
N LYS A 15 -36.41 -16.12 12.87
CA LYS A 15 -37.46 -15.77 13.83
C LYS A 15 -38.30 -14.56 13.39
N THR A 16 -37.65 -13.58 12.78
CA THR A 16 -38.30 -12.34 12.33
C THR A 16 -38.67 -12.37 10.84
N SER A 17 -38.08 -13.24 10.03
CA SER A 17 -38.19 -13.20 8.58
C SER A 17 -38.90 -14.39 7.93
N ASN A 18 -38.92 -15.56 8.57
CA ASN A 18 -39.44 -16.78 7.93
C ASN A 18 -40.91 -16.69 7.53
N VAL A 19 -41.78 -16.23 8.43
CA VAL A 19 -43.23 -16.13 8.15
C VAL A 19 -43.49 -15.15 7.02
N THR A 20 -42.87 -13.98 7.07
CA THR A 20 -43.02 -12.95 6.04
C THR A 20 -42.47 -13.45 4.69
N GLY A 21 -41.31 -14.09 4.68
CA GLY A 21 -40.70 -14.62 3.47
C GLY A 21 -41.51 -15.74 2.84
N LEU A 22 -42.11 -16.62 3.66
CA LEU A 22 -43.02 -17.66 3.18
C LEU A 22 -44.30 -17.07 2.60
N ALA A 23 -44.90 -16.07 3.24
CA ALA A 23 -46.09 -15.40 2.74
C ALA A 23 -45.85 -14.72 1.37
N ILE A 24 -44.74 -14.01 1.23
CA ILE A 24 -44.34 -13.38 -0.03
C ILE A 24 -44.11 -14.43 -1.12
N LEU A 25 -43.41 -15.52 -0.80
CA LEU A 25 -43.18 -16.60 -1.77
C LEU A 25 -44.49 -17.31 -2.17
N ALA A 26 -45.38 -17.55 -1.24
CA ALA A 26 -46.70 -18.11 -1.50
C ALA A 26 -47.51 -17.24 -2.45
N SER A 27 -47.58 -15.95 -2.17
CA SER A 27 -48.24 -14.94 -3.03
C SER A 27 -47.65 -14.91 -4.44
N LEU A 28 -46.33 -14.81 -4.59
CA LEU A 28 -45.66 -14.75 -5.87
C LEU A 28 -45.76 -16.03 -6.70
N SER A 29 -45.94 -17.17 -6.05
CA SER A 29 -46.08 -18.48 -6.72
C SER A 29 -47.52 -18.97 -6.84
N ASN A 30 -48.53 -18.19 -6.47
CA ASN A 30 -49.94 -18.51 -6.44
C ASN A 30 -50.22 -19.81 -5.68
N LYS A 31 -49.60 -19.99 -4.51
CA LYS A 31 -49.74 -21.14 -3.62
C LYS A 31 -50.17 -20.69 -2.22
N SER A 32 -50.72 -21.67 -1.44
CA SER A 32 -50.89 -21.41 -0.02
C SER A 32 -49.54 -21.49 0.73
N ILE A 33 -49.46 -20.88 1.90
CA ILE A 33 -48.24 -20.95 2.73
C ILE A 33 -47.87 -22.42 3.06
N PRO A 34 -48.81 -23.30 3.45
CA PRO A 34 -48.48 -24.71 3.65
C PRO A 34 -47.91 -25.42 2.42
N ASP A 35 -48.37 -25.07 1.21
CA ASP A 35 -47.93 -25.69 -0.04
C ASP A 35 -46.52 -25.23 -0.46
N VAL A 36 -46.04 -24.09 0.03
CA VAL A 36 -44.67 -23.61 -0.17
C VAL A 36 -43.71 -24.41 0.69
N GLY A 37 -44.17 -24.96 1.80
CA GLY A 37 -43.38 -25.65 2.80
C GLY A 37 -42.77 -24.72 3.84
N THR A 38 -42.00 -25.31 4.76
CA THR A 38 -41.32 -24.54 5.84
C THR A 38 -39.84 -24.47 5.62
N THR A 39 -39.22 -23.45 6.23
CA THR A 39 -37.74 -23.35 6.25
C THR A 39 -37.14 -24.40 7.17
N VAL A 40 -36.10 -25.07 6.67
CA VAL A 40 -35.28 -25.97 7.49
C VAL A 40 -34.15 -25.14 8.09
N PHE A 41 -33.98 -25.23 9.40
CA PHE A 41 -32.93 -24.52 10.11
C PHE A 41 -31.54 -25.02 9.70
N ARG A 42 -30.55 -24.13 9.82
CA ARG A 42 -29.14 -24.45 9.68
C ARG A 42 -28.40 -24.15 10.99
N PRO A 43 -27.31 -24.87 11.29
CA PRO A 43 -26.49 -24.51 12.43
C PRO A 43 -25.98 -23.05 12.26
N PRO A 44 -25.96 -22.27 13.35
CA PRO A 44 -26.44 -22.58 14.71
C PRO A 44 -27.98 -22.58 14.77
N TYR A 45 -28.57 -23.55 15.52
CA TYR A 45 -30.04 -23.68 15.64
C TYR A 45 -30.65 -22.63 16.58
N ILE A 46 -29.87 -22.05 17.43
CA ILE A 46 -30.27 -20.97 18.32
C ILE A 46 -29.58 -19.69 17.91
N PRO A 47 -30.19 -18.51 18.13
CA PRO A 47 -29.53 -17.22 17.91
C PRO A 47 -28.23 -17.13 18.69
N LEU A 48 -27.18 -16.67 18.02
CA LEU A 48 -25.88 -16.42 18.62
C LEU A 48 -25.65 -14.91 18.70
N SER A 49 -25.03 -14.46 19.77
CA SER A 49 -24.52 -13.10 19.86
C SER A 49 -23.32 -12.93 18.92
N ILE A 50 -23.11 -11.71 18.43
CA ILE A 50 -21.92 -11.35 17.66
C ILE A 50 -20.65 -11.65 18.47
N GLU A 51 -20.70 -11.45 19.78
CA GLU A 51 -19.58 -11.75 20.69
C GLU A 51 -19.19 -13.23 20.66
N ALA A 52 -20.17 -14.15 20.64
CA ALA A 52 -19.90 -15.59 20.51
C ALA A 52 -19.25 -15.95 19.16
N LEU A 53 -19.61 -15.24 18.08
CA LEU A 53 -19.04 -15.44 16.75
C LEU A 53 -17.64 -14.85 16.62
N VAL A 54 -17.38 -13.72 17.27
CA VAL A 54 -16.07 -13.04 17.26
C VAL A 54 -14.99 -13.91 17.90
N GLY A 55 -15.33 -14.68 18.94
CA GLY A 55 -14.37 -15.55 19.63
C GLY A 55 -13.16 -14.81 20.15
N SER A 56 -11.98 -15.21 19.70
CA SER A 56 -10.71 -14.58 20.10
C SER A 56 -10.36 -13.30 19.33
N SER A 57 -11.14 -12.92 18.32
CA SER A 57 -10.88 -11.74 17.48
C SER A 57 -11.33 -10.44 18.17
N ILE A 58 -10.86 -10.20 19.41
CA ILE A 58 -11.14 -9.01 20.23
C ILE A 58 -9.85 -8.26 20.55
N GLY A 59 -9.95 -6.98 20.84
CA GLY A 59 -8.81 -6.13 21.20
C GLY A 59 -7.74 -6.14 20.11
N LYS A 60 -6.54 -6.55 20.43
CA LYS A 60 -5.41 -6.63 19.49
C LYS A 60 -5.64 -7.58 18.32
N ASN A 61 -6.46 -8.63 18.52
CA ASN A 61 -6.78 -9.57 17.46
C ASN A 61 -7.88 -9.06 16.52
N PHE A 62 -8.67 -8.08 16.96
CA PHE A 62 -9.68 -7.42 16.11
C PHE A 62 -9.05 -6.45 15.12
N LYS A 63 -8.07 -5.68 15.56
CA LYS A 63 -7.31 -4.75 14.70
C LYS A 63 -5.86 -5.20 14.66
N PRO A 64 -5.45 -6.00 13.65
CA PRO A 64 -4.07 -6.43 13.54
C PRO A 64 -3.14 -5.24 13.31
N THR A 65 -1.98 -5.27 13.93
CA THR A 65 -0.91 -4.29 13.70
C THR A 65 0.08 -4.86 12.71
N ARG A 66 0.31 -4.16 11.60
CA ARG A 66 1.35 -4.49 10.62
C ARG A 66 2.65 -3.79 10.99
N LEU A 67 3.74 -4.49 10.89
CA LEU A 67 5.07 -3.98 11.22
C LEU A 67 5.88 -3.77 9.94
N THR A 68 6.64 -2.68 9.88
CA THR A 68 7.54 -2.44 8.75
C THR A 68 8.72 -3.42 8.77
N PRO A 69 9.36 -3.68 7.63
CA PRO A 69 10.52 -4.58 7.56
C PRO A 69 11.69 -4.14 8.45
N THR A 70 11.79 -2.84 8.76
CA THR A 70 12.82 -2.28 9.64
C THR A 70 12.36 -2.13 11.08
N HIS A 71 11.18 -2.59 11.46
CA HIS A 71 10.59 -2.31 12.77
C HIS A 71 11.51 -2.65 13.96
N ASN A 72 12.08 -3.85 13.97
CA ASN A 72 12.97 -4.25 15.06
C ASN A 72 14.24 -3.39 15.10
N TRP A 73 14.82 -3.11 13.93
CA TRP A 73 15.96 -2.19 13.81
C TRP A 73 15.61 -0.80 14.34
N ALA A 74 14.45 -0.27 13.96
CA ALA A 74 13.99 1.05 14.40
C ALA A 74 13.79 1.10 15.92
N ARG A 75 13.13 0.08 16.49
CA ARG A 75 12.94 -0.04 17.95
C ARG A 75 14.27 -0.06 18.70
N ASP A 76 15.22 -0.86 18.22
CA ASP A 76 16.52 -1.02 18.86
C ASP A 76 17.39 0.24 18.74
N ASN A 77 17.06 1.15 17.80
CA ASN A 77 17.66 2.46 17.64
C ASN A 77 16.84 3.63 18.27
N GLY A 78 15.88 3.31 19.14
CA GLY A 78 15.16 4.31 19.93
C GLY A 78 14.00 5.01 19.20
N ALA A 79 13.42 4.37 18.20
CA ALA A 79 12.27 4.92 17.49
C ALA A 79 11.05 5.03 18.41
N SER A 80 10.35 6.14 18.32
CA SER A 80 8.96 6.28 18.71
C SER A 80 8.07 5.91 17.51
N PHE A 81 6.93 5.30 17.78
CA PHE A 81 6.07 4.78 16.73
C PHE A 81 4.69 5.43 16.71
N THR A 82 4.14 5.57 15.50
CA THR A 82 2.77 6.03 15.27
C THR A 82 1.99 5.06 14.38
N GLU A 83 0.69 4.98 14.58
CA GLU A 83 -0.20 4.20 13.72
C GLU A 83 -0.56 4.99 12.46
N THR A 84 -0.43 4.35 11.31
CA THR A 84 -0.87 4.86 10.01
C THR A 84 -1.66 3.76 9.30
N GLY A 85 -2.99 3.85 9.34
CA GLY A 85 -3.85 2.72 9.00
C GLY A 85 -3.60 1.55 9.94
N LEU A 86 -3.28 0.39 9.39
CA LEU A 86 -2.90 -0.80 10.16
C LEU A 86 -1.39 -0.88 10.46
N TRP A 87 -0.59 0.01 9.91
CA TRP A 87 0.86 -0.01 10.05
C TRP A 87 1.35 0.75 11.27
N LEU A 88 2.34 0.20 11.96
CA LEU A 88 3.11 0.89 12.97
C LEU A 88 4.40 1.40 12.34
N ARG A 89 4.55 2.73 12.23
CA ARG A 89 5.68 3.40 11.59
C ARG A 89 6.55 4.10 12.61
N ALA A 90 7.88 4.10 12.39
CA ALA A 90 8.76 4.99 13.12
C ALA A 90 8.42 6.44 12.79
N GLU A 91 8.26 7.28 13.80
CA GLU A 91 7.89 8.68 13.69
C GLU A 91 9.10 9.61 13.93
N TRP A 92 9.85 9.36 14.99
CA TRP A 92 11.15 9.98 15.28
C TRP A 92 12.03 9.05 16.10
N TYR A 93 13.32 9.38 16.21
CA TYR A 93 14.30 8.63 16.99
C TYR A 93 14.88 9.50 18.09
N SER A 94 14.57 9.19 19.36
CA SER A 94 15.03 9.95 20.52
C SER A 94 16.50 9.71 20.82
N GLN A 95 17.20 10.76 21.25
CA GLN A 95 18.57 10.69 21.79
C GLN A 95 18.59 10.98 23.30
N LYS A 96 19.71 10.60 23.94
CA LYS A 96 19.85 10.53 25.40
C LYS A 96 19.51 11.83 26.17
N ASN A 97 19.60 12.99 25.54
CA ASN A 97 19.34 14.30 26.15
C ASN A 97 18.12 15.01 25.55
N GLU A 98 17.25 14.30 24.88
CA GLU A 98 16.04 14.82 24.26
C GLU A 98 14.84 14.45 25.15
N TYR A 99 14.25 15.45 25.80
CA TYR A 99 13.18 15.26 26.77
C TYR A 99 11.78 15.51 26.17
N HIS A 100 11.74 15.95 24.90
CA HIS A 100 10.51 16.27 24.21
C HIS A 100 10.63 15.92 22.73
N TRP A 101 9.58 15.33 22.16
CA TRP A 101 9.56 14.88 20.77
C TRP A 101 10.05 15.94 19.75
N ARG A 102 9.72 17.22 20.01
CA ARG A 102 10.12 18.33 19.13
C ARG A 102 11.65 18.47 19.01
N MET A 103 12.39 18.19 20.07
CA MET A 103 13.87 18.25 20.04
C MET A 103 14.41 17.19 19.05
N SER A 104 13.88 15.98 19.09
CA SER A 104 14.24 14.90 18.16
C SER A 104 13.90 15.29 16.72
N VAL A 105 12.69 15.76 16.48
CA VAL A 105 12.22 16.16 15.14
C VAL A 105 13.05 17.34 14.59
N ASP A 106 13.31 18.36 15.39
CA ASP A 106 14.12 19.51 14.94
C ASP A 106 15.56 19.10 14.60
N ARG A 107 16.16 18.21 15.39
CA ARG A 107 17.49 17.64 15.08
C ARG A 107 17.47 16.84 13.78
N GLU A 108 16.48 15.96 13.59
CA GLU A 108 16.34 15.13 12.39
C GLU A 108 16.12 16.01 11.14
N VAL A 109 15.23 16.98 11.22
CA VAL A 109 14.99 17.95 10.14
C VAL A 109 16.27 18.70 9.79
N ASN A 110 17.01 19.20 10.80
CA ASN A 110 18.28 19.89 10.58
C ASN A 110 19.34 18.97 9.93
N SER A 111 19.38 17.69 10.33
CA SER A 111 20.29 16.71 9.72
C SER A 111 19.95 16.48 8.24
N VAL A 112 18.68 16.34 7.89
CA VAL A 112 18.26 16.20 6.48
C VAL A 112 18.56 17.45 5.68
N ARG A 113 18.26 18.65 6.21
CA ARG A 113 18.48 19.93 5.51
C ARG A 113 19.97 20.21 5.24
N ASN A 114 20.84 19.87 6.18
CA ASN A 114 22.26 20.21 6.10
C ASN A 114 23.15 19.05 5.65
N SER A 115 22.67 17.82 5.68
CA SER A 115 23.45 16.63 5.32
C SER A 115 22.59 15.58 4.60
N VAL A 116 22.17 14.53 5.30
CA VAL A 116 21.38 13.44 4.76
C VAL A 116 20.65 12.70 5.89
N GLY A 117 19.44 12.27 5.61
CA GLY A 117 18.69 11.34 6.45
C GLY A 117 18.00 10.29 5.61
N PHE A 118 17.54 9.22 6.26
CA PHE A 118 16.67 8.25 5.62
C PHE A 118 15.43 7.93 6.47
N CYS A 119 14.37 7.52 5.79
CA CYS A 119 13.10 7.15 6.40
C CYS A 119 12.59 5.86 5.76
N ASP A 120 12.09 4.93 6.58
CA ASP A 120 11.36 3.75 6.09
C ASP A 120 9.97 4.17 5.61
N VAL A 121 9.76 4.10 4.32
CA VAL A 121 8.49 4.36 3.64
C VAL A 121 7.89 3.08 3.02
N SER A 122 8.28 1.92 3.54
CA SER A 122 7.80 0.61 3.07
C SER A 122 6.28 0.44 3.14
N THR A 123 5.61 1.25 3.94
CA THR A 123 4.15 1.20 4.11
C THR A 123 3.36 1.81 2.97
N LEU A 124 3.99 2.61 2.11
CA LEU A 124 3.36 3.10 0.89
C LEU A 124 2.90 1.93 0.04
N GLY A 125 1.69 2.00 -0.50
CA GLY A 125 1.21 0.98 -1.43
C GLY A 125 2.11 0.91 -2.66
N LYS A 126 2.41 -0.29 -3.13
CA LYS A 126 3.17 -0.54 -4.36
C LYS A 126 2.38 -1.53 -5.20
N ILE A 127 1.99 -1.09 -6.39
CA ILE A 127 1.20 -1.87 -7.32
C ILE A 127 1.97 -1.96 -8.63
N ASP A 128 2.34 -3.17 -9.01
CA ASP A 128 2.89 -3.46 -10.33
C ASP A 128 1.72 -3.60 -11.32
N ILE A 129 1.80 -2.88 -12.43
CA ILE A 129 0.80 -2.87 -13.51
C ILE A 129 1.53 -3.28 -14.78
N GLN A 130 1.15 -4.41 -15.35
CA GLN A 130 1.80 -4.99 -16.52
C GLN A 130 0.75 -5.38 -17.57
N GLY A 131 1.16 -5.41 -18.83
CA GLY A 131 0.32 -5.79 -19.96
C GLY A 131 0.45 -4.82 -21.12
N LYS A 132 0.02 -5.24 -22.31
CA LYS A 132 0.13 -4.41 -23.52
C LYS A 132 -0.68 -3.12 -23.41
N ASP A 133 -1.78 -3.13 -22.63
CA ASP A 133 -2.67 -2.00 -22.46
C ASP A 133 -2.40 -1.23 -21.15
N ALA A 134 -1.30 -1.57 -20.42
CA ALA A 134 -0.97 -0.94 -19.14
C ALA A 134 -0.81 0.59 -19.22
N LEU A 135 -0.24 1.13 -20.30
CA LEU A 135 -0.11 2.57 -20.50
C LEU A 135 -1.47 3.25 -20.63
N GLU A 136 -2.37 2.68 -21.42
CA GLU A 136 -3.72 3.21 -21.60
C GLU A 136 -4.51 3.13 -20.29
N PHE A 137 -4.42 2.01 -19.58
CA PHE A 137 -5.06 1.81 -18.29
C PHE A 137 -4.61 2.86 -17.26
N VAL A 138 -3.30 3.06 -17.08
CA VAL A 138 -2.76 4.09 -16.19
C VAL A 138 -3.24 5.48 -16.60
N ASN A 139 -3.30 5.76 -17.89
CA ASN A 139 -3.78 7.06 -18.40
C ASN A 139 -5.29 7.28 -18.19
N LYS A 140 -6.08 6.22 -18.03
CA LYS A 140 -7.52 6.29 -17.73
C LYS A 140 -7.81 6.49 -16.25
N VAL A 141 -7.01 5.88 -15.35
CA VAL A 141 -7.27 5.92 -13.90
C VAL A 141 -6.77 7.20 -13.22
N TYR A 142 -5.83 7.92 -13.82
CA TYR A 142 -5.36 9.20 -13.32
C TYR A 142 -5.97 10.39 -14.09
N CYS A 143 -6.18 11.51 -13.40
CA CYS A 143 -6.53 12.76 -14.07
C CYS A 143 -5.35 13.39 -14.83
N ASN A 144 -4.12 13.01 -14.50
CA ASN A 144 -2.91 13.46 -15.18
C ASN A 144 -2.64 12.60 -16.42
N GLY A 145 -2.14 13.21 -17.49
CA GLY A 145 -1.79 12.49 -18.72
C GLY A 145 -0.52 11.65 -18.58
N PHE A 146 -0.62 10.35 -18.76
CA PHE A 146 0.52 9.39 -18.73
C PHE A 146 0.95 8.94 -20.12
N ALA A 147 0.14 9.16 -21.17
CA ALA A 147 0.39 8.69 -22.53
C ALA A 147 1.79 9.06 -23.09
N LYS A 148 2.33 10.20 -22.68
CA LYS A 148 3.66 10.68 -23.10
C LYS A 148 4.75 10.49 -22.04
N LEU A 149 4.52 9.67 -21.00
CA LEU A 149 5.55 9.38 -20.01
C LEU A 149 6.62 8.45 -20.63
N PRO A 150 7.89 8.88 -20.75
CA PRO A 150 8.93 8.01 -21.29
C PRO A 150 9.27 6.85 -20.35
N VAL A 151 9.77 5.75 -20.90
CA VAL A 151 10.40 4.67 -20.11
C VAL A 151 11.56 5.23 -19.28
N GLY A 152 11.72 4.77 -18.06
CA GLY A 152 12.72 5.26 -17.11
C GLY A 152 12.35 6.58 -16.43
N LYS A 153 11.08 6.99 -16.51
CA LYS A 153 10.57 8.21 -15.87
C LYS A 153 9.42 7.94 -14.92
N VAL A 154 9.31 8.83 -13.94
CA VAL A 154 8.24 8.87 -12.95
C VAL A 154 7.34 10.07 -13.23
N ARG A 155 6.09 9.97 -12.88
CA ARG A 155 5.15 11.09 -12.84
C ARG A 155 4.31 11.02 -11.57
N TYR A 156 4.15 12.16 -10.92
CA TYR A 156 3.15 12.35 -9.87
C TYR A 156 1.77 12.43 -10.49
N GLY A 157 0.79 11.77 -9.91
CA GLY A 157 -0.58 11.73 -10.39
C GLY A 157 -1.59 11.85 -9.28
N LEU A 158 -2.76 12.38 -9.62
CA LEU A 158 -3.96 12.44 -8.79
C LEU A 158 -4.99 11.45 -9.33
N MET A 159 -5.50 10.61 -8.46
CA MET A 159 -6.64 9.74 -8.73
C MET A 159 -7.88 10.37 -8.12
N LEU A 160 -8.91 10.54 -8.92
CA LEU A 160 -10.15 11.20 -8.53
C LEU A 160 -11.30 10.20 -8.51
N ARG A 161 -12.27 10.47 -7.67
CA ARG A 161 -13.60 9.86 -7.71
C ARG A 161 -14.44 10.54 -8.79
N GLU A 162 -15.60 9.94 -9.10
CA GLU A 162 -16.53 10.48 -10.12
C GLU A 162 -17.08 11.87 -9.75
N ASP A 163 -17.09 12.20 -8.46
CA ASP A 163 -17.50 13.51 -7.94
C ASP A 163 -16.37 14.57 -7.97
N GLY A 164 -15.19 14.19 -8.49
CA GLY A 164 -14.01 15.05 -8.59
C GLY A 164 -13.20 15.20 -7.30
N ILE A 165 -13.59 14.50 -6.22
CA ILE A 165 -12.82 14.50 -4.98
C ILE A 165 -11.60 13.58 -5.14
N VAL A 166 -10.45 14.00 -4.61
CA VAL A 166 -9.23 13.20 -4.63
C VAL A 166 -9.44 11.91 -3.84
N MET A 167 -9.25 10.78 -4.51
CA MET A 167 -9.25 9.46 -3.90
C MET A 167 -7.89 9.16 -3.29
N ASP A 168 -6.83 9.37 -4.06
CA ASP A 168 -5.45 9.19 -3.65
C ASP A 168 -4.51 9.97 -4.57
N ASP A 169 -3.26 10.08 -4.13
CA ASP A 169 -2.17 10.62 -4.91
C ASP A 169 -0.92 9.75 -4.77
N GLY A 170 -0.05 9.85 -5.74
CA GLY A 170 1.19 9.07 -5.70
C GLY A 170 2.05 9.25 -6.93
N THR A 171 3.13 8.49 -6.98
CA THR A 171 4.01 8.49 -8.13
C THR A 171 3.84 7.18 -8.92
N THR A 172 3.87 7.30 -10.24
CA THR A 172 3.85 6.14 -11.13
C THR A 172 5.07 6.18 -12.03
N ALA A 173 5.88 5.13 -11.96
CA ALA A 173 7.10 4.94 -12.72
C ALA A 173 6.84 4.03 -13.92
N ARG A 174 7.30 4.42 -15.12
CA ARG A 174 7.30 3.56 -16.30
C ARG A 174 8.63 2.82 -16.38
N MET A 175 8.65 1.57 -15.94
CA MET A 175 9.86 0.74 -15.88
C MET A 175 10.26 0.17 -17.23
N SER A 176 9.26 -0.20 -18.05
CA SER A 176 9.42 -0.63 -19.44
C SER A 176 8.20 -0.19 -20.28
N GLU A 177 8.14 -0.59 -21.54
CA GLU A 177 7.00 -0.25 -22.41
C GLU A 177 5.66 -0.65 -21.80
N ASN A 178 5.60 -1.83 -21.20
CA ASN A 178 4.38 -2.45 -20.70
C ASN A 178 4.43 -2.73 -19.19
N HIS A 179 5.31 -2.06 -18.43
CA HIS A 179 5.44 -2.24 -16.99
C HIS A 179 5.50 -0.91 -16.25
N PHE A 180 4.57 -0.72 -15.34
CA PHE A 180 4.47 0.44 -14.47
C PHE A 180 4.49 0.01 -13.01
N ILE A 181 5.07 0.85 -12.17
CA ILE A 181 5.00 0.73 -10.71
C ILE A 181 4.28 1.97 -10.19
N MET A 182 3.11 1.76 -9.62
CA MET A 182 2.30 2.78 -8.98
C MET A 182 2.55 2.76 -7.48
N THR A 183 2.81 3.92 -6.87
CA THR A 183 2.79 4.08 -5.41
C THR A 183 1.52 4.79 -4.97
N THR A 184 1.04 4.47 -3.78
CA THR A 184 -0.16 5.07 -3.16
C THR A 184 0.17 5.54 -1.76
N THR A 185 -0.71 6.34 -1.17
CA THR A 185 -0.61 6.62 0.26
C THR A 185 -0.82 5.32 1.07
N THR A 186 -0.23 5.27 2.26
CA THR A 186 -0.27 4.08 3.13
C THR A 186 -1.70 3.64 3.45
N VAL A 187 -2.55 4.58 3.82
CA VAL A 187 -3.92 4.29 4.27
C VAL A 187 -4.82 3.83 3.12
N ASN A 188 -4.60 4.37 1.93
CA ASN A 188 -5.45 4.11 0.76
C ASN A 188 -4.95 2.96 -0.12
N ALA A 189 -3.84 2.29 0.22
CA ALA A 189 -3.25 1.24 -0.62
C ALA A 189 -4.25 0.15 -1.04
N GLU A 190 -5.06 -0.32 -0.09
CA GLU A 190 -6.10 -1.31 -0.37
C GLU A 190 -7.24 -0.72 -1.21
N SER A 191 -7.73 0.46 -0.86
CA SER A 191 -8.84 1.11 -1.56
C SER A 191 -8.50 1.41 -3.02
N VAL A 192 -7.27 1.87 -3.28
CA VAL A 192 -6.78 2.10 -4.64
C VAL A 192 -6.67 0.78 -5.40
N TYR A 193 -6.10 -0.26 -4.79
CA TYR A 193 -5.98 -1.56 -5.46
C TYR A 193 -7.36 -2.13 -5.85
N ARG A 194 -8.33 -2.08 -4.95
CA ARG A 194 -9.72 -2.49 -5.22
C ARG A 194 -10.38 -1.64 -6.32
N HIS A 195 -10.11 -0.34 -6.34
CA HIS A 195 -10.59 0.54 -7.42
C HIS A 195 -9.99 0.16 -8.78
N LEU A 196 -8.68 -0.12 -8.83
CA LEU A 196 -8.03 -0.59 -10.06
C LEU A 196 -8.60 -1.93 -10.54
N GLU A 197 -8.84 -2.87 -9.62
CA GLU A 197 -9.50 -4.14 -9.95
C GLU A 197 -10.92 -3.92 -10.49
N PHE A 198 -11.70 -3.04 -9.86
CA PHE A 198 -13.03 -2.67 -10.35
C PHE A 198 -12.96 -2.06 -11.76
N CYS A 199 -12.05 -1.12 -11.98
CA CYS A 199 -11.85 -0.52 -13.30
C CYS A 199 -11.52 -1.59 -14.35
N HIS A 200 -10.61 -2.50 -14.04
CA HIS A 200 -10.20 -3.55 -14.96
C HIS A 200 -11.31 -4.58 -15.20
N GLN A 201 -11.93 -5.10 -14.12
CA GLN A 201 -12.86 -6.22 -14.24
C GLN A 201 -14.28 -5.81 -14.68
N CYS A 202 -14.69 -4.57 -14.38
CA CYS A 202 -16.05 -4.10 -14.63
C CYS A 202 -16.17 -3.04 -15.71
N LEU A 203 -15.22 -2.11 -15.82
CA LEU A 203 -15.29 -1.01 -16.77
C LEU A 203 -14.55 -1.30 -18.07
N TRP A 204 -13.39 -1.98 -17.99
CA TRP A 204 -12.52 -2.25 -19.16
C TRP A 204 -11.99 -3.69 -19.11
N PRO A 205 -12.88 -4.71 -19.12
CA PRO A 205 -12.48 -6.10 -18.98
C PRO A 205 -11.73 -6.66 -20.20
N GLU A 206 -11.79 -5.97 -21.33
CA GLU A 206 -11.09 -6.32 -22.57
C GLU A 206 -9.62 -5.91 -22.58
N MET A 207 -9.19 -5.05 -21.64
CA MET A 207 -7.81 -4.59 -21.58
C MET A 207 -6.87 -5.70 -21.05
N ASP A 208 -5.78 -5.89 -21.76
CA ASP A 208 -4.71 -6.81 -21.35
C ASP A 208 -3.83 -6.14 -20.29
N VAL A 209 -4.27 -6.23 -19.03
CA VAL A 209 -3.64 -5.61 -17.87
C VAL A 209 -3.60 -6.61 -16.71
N HIS A 210 -2.47 -6.71 -16.04
CA HIS A 210 -2.27 -7.49 -14.84
C HIS A 210 -1.89 -6.58 -13.68
N LEU A 211 -2.64 -6.67 -12.58
CA LEU A 211 -2.46 -5.87 -11.37
C LEU A 211 -1.94 -6.77 -10.26
N ILE A 212 -0.83 -6.39 -9.65
CA ILE A 212 -0.23 -7.15 -8.54
C ILE A 212 0.16 -6.18 -7.42
N SER A 213 -0.40 -6.37 -6.23
CA SER A 213 0.09 -5.66 -5.05
C SER A 213 1.44 -6.23 -4.61
N THR A 214 2.46 -5.41 -4.65
CA THR A 214 3.83 -5.76 -4.27
C THR A 214 4.31 -5.04 -3.00
N THR A 215 3.36 -4.47 -2.24
CA THR A 215 3.63 -3.68 -1.03
C THR A 215 4.50 -4.44 -0.04
N ASP A 216 4.21 -5.71 0.21
CA ASP A 216 4.94 -6.51 1.19
C ASP A 216 6.23 -7.15 0.63
N ALA A 217 6.36 -7.22 -0.70
CA ALA A 217 7.54 -7.79 -1.34
C ALA A 217 8.74 -6.84 -1.37
N TRP A 218 8.47 -5.52 -1.36
CA TRP A 218 9.48 -4.48 -1.50
C TRP A 218 9.49 -3.56 -0.29
N ALA A 219 10.55 -3.59 0.49
CA ALA A 219 10.86 -2.52 1.43
C ALA A 219 11.29 -1.28 0.65
N GLN A 220 10.87 -0.10 1.10
CA GLN A 220 11.20 1.17 0.44
C GLN A 220 11.76 2.16 1.45
N ILE A 221 12.92 2.69 1.12
CA ILE A 221 13.65 3.67 1.96
C ILE A 221 13.81 4.97 1.18
N ALA A 222 13.29 6.06 1.74
CA ALA A 222 13.54 7.40 1.24
C ALA A 222 14.86 7.92 1.83
N ILE A 223 15.76 8.40 0.99
CA ILE A 223 17.08 8.98 1.37
C ILE A 223 17.10 10.42 0.85
N ALA A 224 17.13 11.40 1.75
CA ALA A 224 16.95 12.80 1.42
C ALA A 224 18.02 13.69 2.05
N GLY A 225 18.35 14.78 1.39
CA GLY A 225 19.31 15.79 1.82
C GLY A 225 20.42 16.05 0.79
N PRO A 226 21.20 17.13 0.92
CA PRO A 226 22.23 17.51 -0.05
C PRO A 226 23.29 16.44 -0.30
N ASN A 227 23.56 15.58 0.69
CA ASN A 227 24.51 14.48 0.56
C ASN A 227 23.88 13.14 0.13
N SER A 228 22.57 13.06 -0.13
CA SER A 228 21.87 11.82 -0.46
C SER A 228 22.48 11.09 -1.67
N ARG A 229 22.90 11.81 -2.71
CA ARG A 229 23.59 11.22 -3.86
C ARG A 229 24.92 10.58 -3.48
N LYS A 230 25.67 11.14 -2.53
CA LYS A 230 26.92 10.54 -2.07
C LYS A 230 26.69 9.19 -1.42
N ILE A 231 25.60 9.07 -0.62
CA ILE A 231 25.21 7.80 0.00
C ILE A 231 24.77 6.80 -1.06
N ILE A 232 23.87 7.19 -1.97
CA ILE A 232 23.42 6.33 -3.08
C ILE A 232 24.61 5.84 -3.91
N SER A 233 25.57 6.70 -4.24
CA SER A 233 26.76 6.33 -5.01
C SER A 233 27.68 5.32 -4.31
N LYS A 234 27.65 5.24 -2.96
CA LYS A 234 28.42 4.24 -2.20
C LYS A 234 27.81 2.84 -2.24
N ILE A 235 26.50 2.75 -2.39
CA ILE A 235 25.78 1.47 -2.32
C ILE A 235 25.43 0.89 -3.70
N VAL A 236 25.26 1.75 -4.71
CA VAL A 236 24.92 1.34 -6.09
C VAL A 236 26.14 0.71 -6.74
N ASP A 237 25.94 -0.42 -7.42
CA ASP A 237 27.01 -1.13 -8.10
C ASP A 237 27.58 -0.32 -9.28
N LYS A 238 28.89 -0.42 -9.51
CA LYS A 238 29.69 0.47 -10.39
C LYS A 238 29.19 0.55 -11.84
N GLN A 239 28.42 -0.42 -12.32
CA GLN A 239 27.87 -0.40 -13.68
C GLN A 239 26.73 0.63 -13.86
N PHE A 240 26.21 1.22 -12.77
CA PHE A 240 25.13 2.18 -12.83
C PHE A 240 25.62 3.58 -12.46
N ASP A 241 25.44 4.51 -13.37
CA ASP A 241 25.74 5.93 -13.13
C ASP A 241 24.51 6.65 -12.57
N VAL A 242 24.64 7.11 -11.33
CA VAL A 242 23.60 7.89 -10.62
C VAL A 242 23.91 9.40 -10.62
N SER A 243 24.79 9.87 -11.49
CA SER A 243 25.07 11.30 -11.69
C SER A 243 23.79 12.06 -12.11
N ASN A 244 23.81 13.39 -11.93
CA ASN A 244 22.64 14.20 -12.32
C ASN A 244 22.34 14.15 -13.83
N LYS A 245 23.38 13.92 -14.65
CA LYS A 245 23.23 13.80 -16.10
C LYS A 245 22.51 12.52 -16.49
N ASN A 246 22.90 11.37 -15.90
CA ASN A 246 22.41 10.05 -16.29
C ASN A 246 21.23 9.56 -15.43
N PHE A 247 21.06 10.14 -14.24
CA PHE A 247 19.92 9.88 -13.36
C PHE A 247 19.30 11.21 -12.86
N PRO A 248 18.64 11.99 -13.75
CA PRO A 248 18.05 13.29 -13.45
C PRO A 248 16.79 13.16 -12.58
N PHE A 249 16.26 14.28 -12.09
CA PHE A 249 15.00 14.33 -11.37
C PHE A 249 13.87 13.61 -12.16
N MET A 250 13.03 12.90 -11.45
CA MET A 250 11.97 12.02 -11.98
C MET A 250 12.49 10.85 -12.82
N ALA A 251 13.76 10.44 -12.67
CA ALA A 251 14.25 9.19 -13.24
C ALA A 251 13.90 7.98 -12.37
N CYS A 252 13.70 6.82 -13.00
CA CYS A 252 13.59 5.52 -12.33
C CYS A 252 14.35 4.46 -13.11
N LYS A 253 14.86 3.45 -12.38
CA LYS A 253 15.59 2.34 -12.99
C LYS A 253 15.65 1.14 -12.06
N GLU A 254 15.62 -0.07 -12.62
CA GLU A 254 16.11 -1.26 -11.93
C GLU A 254 17.63 -1.28 -11.95
N ILE A 255 18.22 -1.51 -10.80
CA ILE A 255 19.65 -1.49 -10.57
C ILE A 255 20.04 -2.65 -9.65
N THR A 256 21.33 -2.80 -9.41
CA THR A 256 21.82 -3.61 -8.30
C THR A 256 22.61 -2.74 -7.32
N ILE A 257 22.59 -3.15 -6.07
CA ILE A 257 23.30 -2.50 -4.98
C ILE A 257 24.09 -3.51 -4.15
N CYS A 258 25.10 -3.05 -3.43
CA CYS A 258 25.85 -3.85 -2.44
C CYS A 258 26.38 -5.19 -3.00
N GLY A 259 26.81 -5.21 -4.27
CA GLY A 259 27.39 -6.39 -4.88
C GLY A 259 26.38 -7.37 -5.48
N GLY A 260 25.23 -6.90 -5.98
CA GLY A 260 24.31 -7.70 -6.78
C GLY A 260 22.88 -7.81 -6.23
N VAL A 261 22.54 -7.17 -5.12
CA VAL A 261 21.15 -7.14 -4.62
C VAL A 261 20.28 -6.32 -5.57
N LEU A 262 19.24 -6.94 -6.14
CA LEU A 262 18.29 -6.25 -7.02
C LEU A 262 17.58 -5.13 -6.27
N ALA A 263 17.48 -3.97 -6.91
CA ALA A 263 16.81 -2.81 -6.36
C ALA A 263 16.11 -1.99 -7.45
N ARG A 264 15.13 -1.19 -7.05
CA ARG A 264 14.47 -0.20 -7.88
C ARG A 264 14.79 1.18 -7.30
N LEU A 265 15.40 2.05 -8.09
CA LEU A 265 15.80 3.38 -7.67
C LEU A 265 14.94 4.42 -8.38
N PHE A 266 14.38 5.33 -7.59
CA PHE A 266 13.56 6.45 -8.06
C PHE A 266 14.18 7.76 -7.56
N ARG A 267 14.37 8.72 -8.46
CA ARG A 267 14.81 10.06 -8.08
C ARG A 267 13.63 11.01 -7.92
N ILE A 268 12.95 10.85 -6.83
CA ILE A 268 11.78 11.63 -6.44
C ILE A 268 12.01 12.22 -5.06
N SER A 269 11.26 13.26 -4.71
CA SER A 269 11.39 13.95 -3.43
C SER A 269 10.03 14.33 -2.89
N PHE A 270 9.76 13.91 -1.67
CA PHE A 270 8.61 14.36 -0.90
C PHE A 270 8.92 15.67 -0.13
N SER A 271 10.12 15.75 0.45
CA SER A 271 10.53 16.85 1.32
C SER A 271 11.01 18.11 0.58
N GLY A 272 11.16 18.05 -0.75
CA GLY A 272 11.75 19.12 -1.57
C GLY A 272 13.29 19.11 -1.60
N GLU A 273 13.94 18.23 -0.83
CA GLU A 273 15.38 18.03 -0.86
C GLU A 273 15.82 17.22 -2.10
N LEU A 274 17.13 17.18 -2.37
CA LEU A 274 17.69 16.15 -3.22
C LEU A 274 17.40 14.78 -2.57
N ALA A 275 16.58 13.97 -3.21
CA ALA A 275 16.13 12.74 -2.61
C ALA A 275 16.04 11.59 -3.61
N TYR A 276 16.05 10.39 -3.05
CA TYR A 276 15.89 9.13 -3.74
C TYR A 276 14.95 8.24 -2.92
N GLU A 277 14.13 7.45 -3.59
CA GLU A 277 13.46 6.31 -2.99
C GLU A 277 14.09 5.05 -3.56
N LEU A 278 14.50 4.16 -2.67
CA LEU A 278 15.17 2.91 -2.97
C LEU A 278 14.29 1.76 -2.49
N SER A 279 13.77 0.97 -3.42
CA SER A 279 13.03 -0.25 -3.12
C SER A 279 13.96 -1.46 -3.27
N ILE A 280 13.93 -2.34 -2.28
CA ILE A 280 14.70 -3.58 -2.22
C ILE A 280 13.81 -4.74 -1.76
N PRO A 281 14.14 -6.00 -2.05
CA PRO A 281 13.42 -7.12 -1.47
C PRO A 281 13.40 -7.03 0.06
N THR A 282 12.21 -7.23 0.63
CA THR A 282 11.89 -6.97 2.04
C THR A 282 12.88 -7.58 3.04
N GLN A 283 13.42 -8.76 2.75
CA GLN A 283 14.35 -9.47 3.63
C GLN A 283 15.68 -8.72 3.88
N TYR A 284 16.05 -7.76 3.03
CA TYR A 284 17.29 -7.00 3.18
C TYR A 284 17.12 -5.66 3.91
N ALA A 285 15.90 -5.28 4.27
CA ALA A 285 15.61 -3.94 4.77
C ALA A 285 16.39 -3.56 6.04
N SER A 286 16.40 -4.41 7.05
CA SER A 286 17.12 -4.14 8.32
C SER A 286 18.64 -4.09 8.12
N SER A 287 19.18 -4.97 7.26
CA SER A 287 20.62 -4.96 6.93
C SER A 287 21.00 -3.68 6.20
N LEU A 288 20.16 -3.24 5.23
CA LEU A 288 20.38 -2.00 4.52
C LEU A 288 20.30 -0.79 5.47
N ALA A 289 19.33 -0.73 6.37
CA ALA A 289 19.21 0.34 7.35
C ALA A 289 20.47 0.45 8.22
N SER A 290 20.99 -0.68 8.72
CA SER A 290 22.24 -0.73 9.48
C SER A 290 23.43 -0.21 8.65
N TYR A 291 23.53 -0.67 7.40
CA TYR A 291 24.61 -0.27 6.51
C TYR A 291 24.56 1.24 6.13
N LEU A 292 23.35 1.76 5.89
CA LEU A 292 23.16 3.20 5.63
C LEU A 292 23.60 4.05 6.84
N MET A 293 23.32 3.62 8.06
CA MET A 293 23.79 4.30 9.27
C MET A 293 25.32 4.25 9.42
N GLU A 294 25.94 3.16 9.01
CA GLU A 294 27.39 3.02 9.05
C GLU A 294 28.09 3.97 8.06
N ILE A 295 27.66 3.96 6.80
CA ILE A 295 28.31 4.78 5.75
C ILE A 295 27.90 6.25 5.76
N GLY A 296 26.86 6.60 6.52
CA GLY A 296 26.34 7.96 6.69
C GLY A 296 27.05 8.75 7.80
N LYS A 297 27.80 8.07 8.66
CA LYS A 297 28.66 8.70 9.69
C LYS A 297 29.88 9.33 9.03
#